data_cce7d898d87b139a0276d8d7e8db0856
#
_entry.id   cce7d898d87b139a0276d8d7e8db0856
#
_cell.length_a   1.000
_cell.length_b   1.000
_cell.length_c   1.000
_cell.angle_alpha   90.00
_cell.angle_beta   90.00
_cell.angle_gamma   90.00
#
_symmetry.space_group_name_H-M   'P 1'
#
loop_
_entity.id
_entity.type
_entity.pdbx_description
1 polymer ?
#
loop_
_entity_poly.entity_id
_entity_poly.type
_entity_poly.pdbx_seq_one_letter_code
_entity_poly.pdbx_strand_id
1 'polypeptide(L)'
;MSSERPQANSLAELSVVLVAGSGPSGIARTMRHLGAQTARRRMEVLIVAESAAGFDLAALGSNEFAACRIVEVGPITERGDAAARGMLRASSPIVGLIEDHSFPEPEWAEALLSAHKGTWTGVGPAVVNANPESVGSWVNYILSYGGFAPPLPAGERDLLPWHNSSYKRAALAPFEDRLGALLEWEGALQAELRSRGHTLYLEPAARTHHSNVSAAWSTVGLNLQRGRILGAQRAERERWPAWRRMLQAAAFPLFPLLQLRHIRPQMQRLPIPPALRNRVYLGVVGTLGVLAVAEAWGLLAGAGDAVARMEDYELYRLRHLSRRDRDAMAAPAPAV
;
A
#
# COMPACT_ATOMS: atom_id res chain seq x y z
N MET A 1 -9.48 5.11 -34.66
CA MET A 1 -9.33 5.57 -33.27
C MET A 1 -7.85 5.91 -33.09
N SER A 2 -7.54 7.23 -33.14
CA SER A 2 -6.15 7.73 -33.07
C SER A 2 -5.59 7.54 -31.67
N SER A 3 -4.51 6.82 -31.58
CA SER A 3 -3.67 6.75 -30.38
C SER A 3 -2.87 8.06 -30.28
N GLU A 4 -3.37 9.05 -29.57
CA GLU A 4 -2.56 10.20 -29.20
C GLU A 4 -1.46 9.72 -28.24
N ARG A 5 -0.25 9.61 -28.77
CA ARG A 5 0.97 9.54 -27.94
C ARG A 5 1.10 10.88 -27.22
N PRO A 6 1.33 10.90 -25.90
CA PRO A 6 1.53 12.15 -25.18
C PRO A 6 2.75 12.89 -25.75
N GLN A 7 2.58 14.16 -26.07
CA GLN A 7 3.68 15.03 -26.46
C GLN A 7 4.69 15.11 -25.30
N ALA A 8 5.93 14.77 -25.58
CA ALA A 8 7.07 14.85 -24.68
C ALA A 8 7.43 16.32 -24.47
N ASN A 9 6.82 16.99 -23.51
CA ASN A 9 7.29 18.26 -22.96
C ASN A 9 6.92 18.39 -21.48
N SER A 10 6.98 17.28 -20.74
CA SER A 10 6.72 17.28 -19.31
C SER A 10 8.04 17.42 -18.56
N LEU A 11 8.17 18.55 -17.83
CA LEU A 11 9.22 18.76 -16.82
C LEU A 11 9.10 17.77 -15.63
N ALA A 12 8.15 16.84 -15.68
CA ALA A 12 7.89 15.88 -14.63
C ALA A 12 8.96 14.77 -14.61
N GLU A 13 9.52 14.56 -13.44
CA GLU A 13 10.51 13.51 -13.16
C GLU A 13 9.89 12.30 -12.44
N LEU A 14 8.77 12.50 -11.73
CA LEU A 14 8.02 11.51 -10.99
C LEU A 14 6.54 11.54 -11.41
N SER A 15 6.01 10.44 -11.91
CA SER A 15 4.58 10.23 -12.06
C SER A 15 4.04 9.52 -10.82
N VAL A 16 3.03 10.10 -10.17
CA VAL A 16 2.37 9.51 -9.00
C VAL A 16 1.00 9.01 -9.41
N VAL A 17 0.76 7.72 -9.26
CA VAL A 17 -0.52 7.05 -9.56
C VAL A 17 -1.32 6.90 -8.28
N LEU A 18 -2.53 7.44 -8.27
CA LEU A 18 -3.47 7.43 -7.15
C LEU A 18 -4.80 6.83 -7.62
N VAL A 19 -5.16 5.67 -7.09
CA VAL A 19 -6.46 5.02 -7.39
C VAL A 19 -7.54 5.61 -6.50
N ALA A 20 -8.57 6.19 -7.12
CA ALA A 20 -9.67 6.91 -6.47
C ALA A 20 -10.94 6.04 -6.38
N GLY A 21 -10.87 4.87 -5.72
CA GLY A 21 -12.00 3.95 -5.59
C GLY A 21 -13.19 4.54 -4.82
N SER A 22 -12.94 5.44 -3.88
CA SER A 22 -13.97 6.16 -3.09
C SER A 22 -14.38 7.51 -3.70
N GLY A 23 -13.98 7.81 -4.94
CA GLY A 23 -14.27 9.06 -5.61
C GLY A 23 -13.45 10.25 -5.09
N PRO A 24 -13.82 11.51 -5.52
CA PRO A 24 -13.01 12.69 -5.26
C PRO A 24 -12.85 13.03 -3.77
N SER A 25 -13.86 12.79 -2.95
CA SER A 25 -13.78 13.04 -1.51
C SER A 25 -12.78 12.11 -0.80
N GLY A 26 -12.64 10.86 -1.29
CA GLY A 26 -11.71 9.88 -0.74
C GLY A 26 -10.24 10.30 -0.89
N ILE A 27 -9.90 10.92 -2.03
CA ILE A 27 -8.53 11.32 -2.34
C ILE A 27 -8.17 12.75 -1.90
N ALA A 28 -9.14 13.57 -1.50
CA ALA A 28 -8.94 15.01 -1.26
C ALA A 28 -7.81 15.31 -0.24
N ARG A 29 -7.66 14.48 0.79
CA ARG A 29 -6.59 14.64 1.78
C ARG A 29 -5.22 14.27 1.19
N THR A 30 -5.12 13.16 0.48
CA THR A 30 -3.88 12.73 -0.18
C THR A 30 -3.45 13.78 -1.22
N MET A 31 -4.38 14.32 -2.01
CA MET A 31 -4.09 15.39 -2.96
C MET A 31 -3.54 16.65 -2.31
N ARG A 32 -4.04 17.05 -1.13
CA ARG A 32 -3.46 18.18 -0.37
C ARG A 32 -2.01 17.91 0.04
N HIS A 33 -1.70 16.70 0.52
CA HIS A 33 -0.32 16.32 0.88
C HIS A 33 0.59 16.23 -0.36
N LEU A 34 0.08 15.81 -1.50
CA LEU A 34 0.80 15.85 -2.77
C LEU A 34 1.03 17.29 -3.22
N GLY A 35 0.05 18.18 -3.10
CA GLY A 35 0.19 19.61 -3.40
C GLY A 35 1.18 20.35 -2.48
N ALA A 36 1.40 19.84 -1.26
CA ALA A 36 2.38 20.38 -0.32
C ALA A 36 3.82 19.87 -0.57
N GLN A 37 4.06 18.99 -1.56
CA GLN A 37 5.40 18.47 -1.84
C GLN A 37 6.34 19.57 -2.32
N THR A 38 7.59 19.55 -1.82
CA THR A 38 8.65 20.46 -2.29
C THR A 38 8.94 20.28 -3.77
N ALA A 39 8.85 19.05 -4.27
CA ALA A 39 9.06 18.70 -5.68
C ALA A 39 7.79 18.75 -6.55
N ARG A 40 6.64 19.29 -6.07
CA ARG A 40 5.34 19.20 -6.78
C ARG A 40 5.38 19.67 -8.23
N ARG A 41 6.17 20.68 -8.56
CA ARG A 41 6.34 21.19 -9.94
C ARG A 41 7.11 20.21 -10.85
N ARG A 42 7.71 19.17 -10.31
CA ARG A 42 8.39 18.06 -11.00
C ARG A 42 7.57 16.77 -10.99
N MET A 43 6.32 16.84 -10.54
CA MET A 43 5.42 15.69 -10.43
C MET A 43 4.31 15.76 -11.48
N GLU A 44 4.02 14.61 -12.08
CA GLU A 44 2.78 14.29 -12.77
C GLU A 44 1.89 13.49 -11.81
N VAL A 45 0.63 13.85 -11.65
CA VAL A 45 -0.35 13.08 -10.87
C VAL A 45 -1.38 12.47 -11.79
N LEU A 46 -1.54 11.15 -11.70
CA LEU A 46 -2.51 10.36 -12.45
C LEU A 46 -3.56 9.83 -11.47
N ILE A 47 -4.73 10.43 -11.50
CA ILE A 47 -5.89 9.99 -10.71
C ILE A 47 -6.61 8.91 -11.52
N VAL A 48 -6.54 7.67 -11.07
CA VAL A 48 -7.24 6.54 -11.73
C VAL A 48 -8.62 6.41 -11.10
N ALA A 49 -9.66 6.58 -11.91
CA ALA A 49 -11.03 6.58 -11.45
C ALA A 49 -11.94 5.80 -12.42
N GLU A 50 -13.09 5.36 -11.93
CA GLU A 50 -14.11 4.73 -12.78
C GLU A 50 -14.57 5.66 -13.89
N SER A 51 -14.76 6.95 -13.57
CA SER A 51 -15.17 8.01 -14.46
C SER A 51 -14.61 9.34 -13.98
N ALA A 52 -14.39 10.30 -14.90
CA ALA A 52 -14.03 11.68 -14.57
C ALA A 52 -15.21 12.48 -13.97
N ALA A 53 -16.43 11.96 -14.05
CA ALA A 53 -17.61 12.63 -13.53
C ALA A 53 -17.48 12.91 -12.02
N GLY A 54 -17.78 14.15 -11.64
CA GLY A 54 -17.71 14.59 -10.23
C GLY A 54 -16.33 15.03 -9.75
N PHE A 55 -15.27 14.89 -10.56
CA PHE A 55 -13.95 15.40 -10.22
C PHE A 55 -13.77 16.84 -10.68
N ASP A 56 -13.56 17.73 -9.72
CA ASP A 56 -13.05 19.08 -9.96
C ASP A 56 -11.55 19.10 -9.71
N LEU A 57 -10.76 18.99 -10.77
CA LEU A 57 -9.30 18.95 -10.68
C LEU A 57 -8.73 20.26 -10.09
N ALA A 58 -9.35 21.41 -10.36
CA ALA A 58 -8.90 22.68 -9.81
C ALA A 58 -9.11 22.72 -8.28
N ALA A 59 -10.26 22.24 -7.79
CA ALA A 59 -10.52 22.12 -6.36
C ALA A 59 -9.59 21.10 -5.67
N LEU A 60 -9.07 20.10 -6.41
CA LEU A 60 -8.07 19.14 -5.95
C LEU A 60 -6.63 19.66 -6.05
N GLY A 61 -6.41 20.92 -6.46
CA GLY A 61 -5.08 21.53 -6.52
C GLY A 61 -4.25 21.09 -7.74
N SER A 62 -4.89 20.70 -8.85
CA SER A 62 -4.18 20.19 -10.04
C SER A 62 -3.14 21.15 -10.60
N ASN A 63 -3.33 22.46 -10.43
CA ASN A 63 -2.43 23.52 -10.90
C ASN A 63 -1.09 23.56 -10.13
N GLU A 64 -0.97 22.83 -9.02
CA GLU A 64 0.26 22.76 -8.24
C GLU A 64 1.31 21.83 -8.88
N PHE A 65 0.91 20.94 -9.78
CA PHE A 65 1.77 19.94 -10.39
C PHE A 65 2.28 20.34 -11.78
N ALA A 66 3.28 19.63 -12.30
CA ALA A 66 3.69 19.75 -13.71
C ALA A 66 2.58 19.29 -14.65
N ALA A 67 1.84 18.25 -14.23
CA ALA A 67 0.64 17.75 -14.88
C ALA A 67 -0.24 17.02 -13.86
N CYS A 68 -1.56 17.14 -14.02
CA CYS A 68 -2.54 16.36 -13.27
C CYS A 68 -3.69 15.99 -14.19
N ARG A 69 -4.03 14.71 -14.26
CA ARG A 69 -5.09 14.22 -15.13
C ARG A 69 -5.79 13.00 -14.57
N ILE A 70 -7.02 12.79 -15.01
CA ILE A 70 -7.80 11.60 -14.69
C ILE A 70 -7.55 10.53 -15.77
N VAL A 71 -7.36 9.30 -15.30
CA VAL A 71 -7.31 8.10 -16.13
C VAL A 71 -8.60 7.33 -15.86
N GLU A 72 -9.54 7.42 -16.78
CA GLU A 72 -10.79 6.68 -16.71
C GLU A 72 -10.56 5.20 -17.06
N VAL A 73 -11.03 4.29 -16.19
CA VAL A 73 -10.82 2.85 -16.35
C VAL A 73 -12.12 2.03 -16.32
N GLY A 74 -13.28 2.69 -16.11
CA GLY A 74 -14.55 2.01 -15.86
C GLY A 74 -14.58 1.40 -14.44
N PRO A 75 -15.48 0.46 -14.16
CA PRO A 75 -15.62 -0.13 -12.82
C PRO A 75 -14.32 -0.69 -12.27
N ILE A 76 -13.95 -0.28 -11.05
CA ILE A 76 -12.74 -0.74 -10.37
C ILE A 76 -13.13 -1.93 -9.48
N THR A 77 -12.85 -3.13 -9.96
CA THR A 77 -13.06 -4.39 -9.23
C THR A 77 -11.78 -4.95 -8.64
N GLU A 78 -10.63 -4.61 -9.24
CA GLU A 78 -9.29 -5.01 -8.82
C GLU A 78 -8.39 -3.76 -8.80
N ARG A 79 -7.85 -3.44 -7.64
CA ARG A 79 -7.00 -2.26 -7.46
C ARG A 79 -5.71 -2.36 -8.24
N GLY A 80 -5.12 -3.56 -8.32
CA GLY A 80 -3.90 -3.81 -9.07
C GLY A 80 -4.04 -3.51 -10.57
N ASP A 81 -5.18 -3.89 -11.19
CA ASP A 81 -5.46 -3.56 -12.59
C ASP A 81 -5.64 -2.07 -12.79
N ALA A 82 -6.39 -1.40 -11.92
CA ALA A 82 -6.56 0.05 -11.97
C ALA A 82 -5.21 0.79 -11.85
N ALA A 83 -4.38 0.39 -10.88
CA ALA A 83 -3.04 0.94 -10.68
C ALA A 83 -2.14 0.73 -11.92
N ALA A 84 -2.15 -0.48 -12.51
CA ALA A 84 -1.38 -0.79 -13.70
C ALA A 84 -1.77 0.11 -14.87
N ARG A 85 -3.06 0.33 -15.10
CA ARG A 85 -3.55 1.24 -16.15
C ARG A 85 -3.06 2.67 -15.95
N GLY A 86 -2.95 3.14 -14.70
CA GLY A 86 -2.33 4.41 -14.37
C GLY A 86 -0.84 4.41 -14.66
N MET A 87 -0.10 3.40 -14.19
CA MET A 87 1.35 3.30 -14.35
C MET A 87 1.77 3.22 -15.82
N LEU A 88 1.02 2.48 -16.65
CA LEU A 88 1.27 2.37 -18.09
C LEU A 88 1.02 3.69 -18.85
N ARG A 89 0.22 4.60 -18.28
CA ARG A 89 0.00 5.95 -18.84
C ARG A 89 0.93 7.01 -18.26
N ALA A 90 1.78 6.67 -17.32
CA ALA A 90 2.78 7.57 -16.74
C ALA A 90 3.77 8.04 -17.80
N SER A 91 4.12 9.33 -17.77
CA SER A 91 5.06 9.92 -18.73
C SER A 91 6.48 10.06 -18.19
N SER A 92 6.64 10.16 -16.87
CA SER A 92 7.92 10.38 -16.21
C SER A 92 8.82 9.12 -16.20
N PRO A 93 10.15 9.29 -16.06
CA PRO A 93 11.07 8.16 -15.98
C PRO A 93 10.90 7.32 -14.71
N ILE A 94 10.36 7.93 -13.64
CA ILE A 94 10.04 7.27 -12.37
C ILE A 94 8.52 7.29 -12.20
N VAL A 95 7.93 6.15 -11.81
CA VAL A 95 6.52 6.03 -11.50
C VAL A 95 6.33 5.48 -10.10
N GLY A 96 5.56 6.18 -9.28
CA GLY A 96 5.21 5.80 -7.91
C GLY A 96 3.72 5.49 -7.77
N LEU A 97 3.41 4.61 -6.82
CA LEU A 97 2.05 4.39 -6.33
C LEU A 97 1.89 5.10 -5.00
N ILE A 98 0.70 5.62 -4.76
CA ILE A 98 0.27 6.11 -3.45
C ILE A 98 -1.20 5.73 -3.23
N GLU A 99 -1.52 5.33 -2.00
CA GLU A 99 -2.90 5.01 -1.63
C GLU A 99 -3.69 6.27 -1.28
N ASP A 100 -5.00 6.26 -1.49
CA ASP A 100 -5.92 7.37 -1.18
C ASP A 100 -6.01 7.69 0.32
N HIS A 101 -5.49 6.81 1.14
CA HIS A 101 -5.40 6.92 2.60
C HIS A 101 -3.94 6.99 3.10
N SER A 102 -3.01 7.36 2.22
CA SER A 102 -1.58 7.62 2.52
C SER A 102 -1.27 9.11 2.32
N PHE A 103 -0.53 9.69 3.28
CA PHE A 103 -0.28 11.13 3.39
C PHE A 103 1.22 11.38 3.45
N PRO A 104 1.88 11.67 2.32
CA PRO A 104 3.32 11.89 2.29
C PRO A 104 3.71 13.19 2.99
N GLU A 105 4.87 13.17 3.68
CA GLU A 105 5.52 14.37 4.22
C GLU A 105 6.05 15.25 3.07
N PRO A 106 6.26 16.56 3.28
CA PRO A 106 6.60 17.50 2.19
C PRO A 106 7.82 17.13 1.35
N GLU A 107 8.82 16.45 1.93
CA GLU A 107 10.06 16.05 1.27
C GLU A 107 10.01 14.66 0.62
N TRP A 108 8.88 13.96 0.72
CA TRP A 108 8.75 12.57 0.25
C TRP A 108 9.14 12.40 -1.22
N ALA A 109 8.61 13.24 -2.10
CA ALA A 109 8.91 13.15 -3.53
C ALA A 109 10.38 13.49 -3.85
N GLU A 110 10.95 14.49 -3.18
CA GLU A 110 12.36 14.87 -3.36
C GLU A 110 13.30 13.75 -2.90
N ALA A 111 13.00 13.11 -1.77
CA ALA A 111 13.78 11.98 -1.25
C ALA A 111 13.72 10.78 -2.20
N LEU A 112 12.54 10.43 -2.75
CA LEU A 112 12.42 9.39 -3.76
C LEU A 112 13.23 9.70 -5.02
N LEU A 113 13.10 10.92 -5.56
CA LEU A 113 13.84 11.35 -6.74
C LEU A 113 15.34 11.30 -6.51
N SER A 114 15.80 11.73 -5.32
CA SER A 114 17.22 11.67 -4.94
C SER A 114 17.74 10.22 -4.87
N ALA A 115 16.99 9.31 -4.24
CA ALA A 115 17.35 7.90 -4.14
C ALA A 115 17.40 7.22 -5.53
N HIS A 116 16.48 7.58 -6.45
CA HIS A 116 16.48 7.05 -7.82
C HIS A 116 17.64 7.48 -8.71
N LYS A 117 18.47 8.45 -8.29
CA LYS A 117 19.76 8.74 -8.95
C LYS A 117 20.74 7.56 -8.81
N GLY A 118 20.52 6.70 -7.83
CA GLY A 118 21.28 5.45 -7.69
C GLY A 118 20.85 4.37 -8.70
N THR A 119 21.46 3.21 -8.56
CA THR A 119 21.24 2.05 -9.44
C THR A 119 19.93 1.32 -9.17
N TRP A 120 19.26 1.62 -8.06
CA TRP A 120 18.03 0.98 -7.59
C TRP A 120 16.90 1.05 -8.62
N THR A 121 16.21 -0.06 -8.81
CA THR A 121 15.05 -0.13 -9.69
C THR A 121 13.78 0.31 -8.98
N GLY A 122 13.63 -0.07 -7.72
CA GLY A 122 12.52 0.34 -6.87
C GLY A 122 13.01 1.06 -5.63
N VAL A 123 12.27 2.08 -5.20
CA VAL A 123 12.53 2.84 -3.96
C VAL A 123 11.24 2.93 -3.17
N GLY A 124 11.30 2.54 -1.90
CA GLY A 124 10.17 2.60 -0.97
C GLY A 124 10.40 3.59 0.17
N PRO A 125 9.32 4.20 0.68
CA PRO A 125 9.38 5.12 1.81
C PRO A 125 9.41 4.39 3.16
N ALA A 126 9.75 5.12 4.22
CA ALA A 126 9.34 4.78 5.57
C ALA A 126 7.84 5.06 5.74
N VAL A 127 7.14 4.17 6.44
CA VAL A 127 5.70 4.30 6.70
C VAL A 127 5.45 4.61 8.16
N VAL A 128 4.63 5.63 8.43
CA VAL A 128 4.24 6.09 9.77
C VAL A 128 2.75 5.80 9.99
N ASN A 129 2.34 5.50 11.21
CA ASN A 129 0.93 5.30 11.54
C ASN A 129 0.18 6.65 11.58
N ALA A 130 -0.77 6.88 10.66
CA ALA A 130 -1.55 8.12 10.58
C ALA A 130 -2.69 8.23 11.62
N ASN A 131 -3.11 7.11 12.22
CA ASN A 131 -4.19 7.07 13.21
C ASN A 131 -3.79 6.33 14.50
N PRO A 132 -2.76 6.84 15.23
CA PRO A 132 -2.12 6.15 16.36
C PRO A 132 -2.95 6.09 17.64
N GLU A 133 -4.16 6.66 17.66
CA GLU A 133 -5.03 6.73 18.81
C GLU A 133 -5.88 5.45 19.04
N SER A 134 -5.85 4.53 18.07
CA SER A 134 -6.65 3.30 18.07
C SER A 134 -5.80 2.05 18.23
N VAL A 135 -6.28 1.09 19.03
CA VAL A 135 -5.64 -0.23 19.15
C VAL A 135 -5.63 -0.97 17.82
N GLY A 136 -6.78 -1.00 17.11
CA GLY A 136 -6.90 -1.67 15.81
C GLY A 136 -5.93 -1.11 14.77
N SER A 137 -5.75 0.23 14.74
CA SER A 137 -4.77 0.88 13.89
C SER A 137 -3.34 0.37 14.15
N TRP A 138 -2.91 0.36 15.42
CA TRP A 138 -1.59 -0.15 15.77
C TRP A 138 -1.41 -1.62 15.40
N VAL A 139 -2.43 -2.45 15.64
CA VAL A 139 -2.39 -3.88 15.30
C VAL A 139 -2.15 -4.06 13.79
N ASN A 140 -2.97 -3.41 12.95
CA ASN A 140 -2.85 -3.53 11.50
C ASN A 140 -1.55 -2.87 10.98
N TYR A 141 -1.14 -1.75 11.55
CA TYR A 141 0.14 -1.11 11.21
C TYR A 141 1.34 -2.01 11.50
N ILE A 142 1.40 -2.64 12.68
CA ILE A 142 2.48 -3.55 13.06
C ILE A 142 2.55 -4.74 12.11
N LEU A 143 1.40 -5.33 11.78
CA LEU A 143 1.32 -6.52 10.94
C LEU A 143 1.58 -6.24 9.45
N SER A 144 1.33 -5.00 8.97
CA SER A 144 1.52 -4.63 7.56
C SER A 144 2.80 -3.84 7.32
N TYR A 145 3.09 -2.87 8.19
CA TYR A 145 4.14 -1.88 7.97
C TYR A 145 5.21 -1.84 9.07
N GLY A 146 5.14 -2.69 10.08
CA GLY A 146 6.11 -2.69 11.19
C GLY A 146 7.57 -2.83 10.75
N GLY A 147 7.81 -3.52 9.62
CA GLY A 147 9.14 -3.64 9.00
C GLY A 147 9.63 -2.38 8.30
N PHE A 148 8.72 -1.42 8.03
CA PHE A 148 9.00 -0.15 7.35
C PHE A 148 8.82 1.06 8.27
N ALA A 149 8.57 0.82 9.55
CA ALA A 149 8.34 1.84 10.55
C ALA A 149 9.65 2.50 11.00
N PRO A 150 9.74 3.86 10.97
CA PRO A 150 10.93 4.53 11.46
C PRO A 150 11.05 4.40 13.02
N PRO A 151 12.29 4.47 13.58
CA PRO A 151 13.56 4.68 12.89
C PRO A 151 14.10 3.39 12.24
N LEU A 152 14.59 3.52 11.02
CA LEU A 152 15.21 2.40 10.29
C LEU A 152 16.32 2.94 9.37
N PRO A 153 17.39 2.14 9.11
CA PRO A 153 18.46 2.56 8.22
C PRO A 153 18.01 2.51 6.77
N ALA A 154 18.52 3.45 5.97
CA ALA A 154 18.48 3.39 4.52
C ALA A 154 19.25 2.16 4.01
N GLY A 155 18.85 1.61 2.87
CA GLY A 155 19.59 0.50 2.29
C GLY A 155 18.76 -0.44 1.44
N GLU A 156 19.45 -1.41 0.87
CA GLU A 156 18.84 -2.47 0.06
C GLU A 156 17.87 -3.31 0.88
N ARG A 157 16.76 -3.70 0.27
CA ARG A 157 15.70 -4.52 0.88
C ARG A 157 15.17 -5.54 -0.12
N ASP A 158 14.69 -6.65 0.43
CA ASP A 158 13.98 -7.66 -0.35
C ASP A 158 12.55 -7.26 -0.66
N LEU A 159 11.97 -6.41 0.19
CA LEU A 159 10.57 -5.96 0.10
C LEU A 159 10.47 -4.48 0.47
N LEU A 160 9.60 -3.76 -0.23
CA LEU A 160 9.21 -2.37 0.02
C LEU A 160 7.71 -2.28 0.32
N PRO A 161 7.22 -1.17 0.88
CA PRO A 161 5.77 -0.91 1.00
C PRO A 161 5.14 -0.81 -0.39
N TRP A 162 4.57 -1.91 -0.89
CA TRP A 162 4.25 -2.09 -2.32
C TRP A 162 3.30 -1.04 -2.91
N HIS A 163 2.29 -0.58 -2.18
CA HIS A 163 1.34 0.42 -2.66
C HIS A 163 1.77 1.88 -2.42
N ASN A 164 2.95 2.09 -1.84
CA ASN A 164 3.51 3.41 -1.57
C ASN A 164 4.95 3.53 -2.10
N SER A 165 5.37 2.64 -2.99
CA SER A 165 6.71 2.62 -3.57
C SER A 165 6.75 3.13 -4.99
N SER A 166 7.95 3.48 -5.45
CA SER A 166 8.23 3.99 -6.79
C SER A 166 9.23 3.11 -7.52
N TYR A 167 9.16 3.13 -8.85
CA TYR A 167 9.95 2.27 -9.73
C TYR A 167 10.46 3.04 -10.93
N LYS A 168 11.64 2.68 -11.45
CA LYS A 168 12.08 3.12 -12.78
C LYS A 168 11.12 2.57 -13.82
N ARG A 169 10.42 3.43 -14.54
CA ARG A 169 9.35 3.04 -15.48
C ARG A 169 9.83 2.04 -16.54
N ALA A 170 11.07 2.19 -17.04
CA ALA A 170 11.64 1.27 -18.02
C ALA A 170 11.71 -0.18 -17.53
N ALA A 171 11.85 -0.42 -16.23
CA ALA A 171 11.91 -1.77 -15.66
C ALA A 171 10.53 -2.44 -15.59
N LEU A 172 9.45 -1.70 -15.76
CA LEU A 172 8.09 -2.23 -15.76
C LEU A 172 7.62 -2.71 -17.14
N ALA A 173 8.26 -2.24 -18.21
CA ALA A 173 7.88 -2.59 -19.59
C ALA A 173 7.77 -4.12 -19.85
N PRO A 174 8.67 -4.99 -19.29
CA PRO A 174 8.54 -6.43 -19.49
C PRO A 174 7.32 -7.08 -18.84
N PHE A 175 6.56 -6.32 -18.05
CA PHE A 175 5.40 -6.81 -17.28
C PHE A 175 4.07 -6.23 -17.77
N GLU A 176 4.06 -5.42 -18.84
CA GLU A 176 2.90 -4.64 -19.29
C GLU A 176 1.60 -5.45 -19.29
N ASP A 177 1.62 -6.67 -19.88
CA ASP A 177 0.45 -7.54 -20.01
C ASP A 177 -0.04 -8.16 -18.69
N ARG A 178 0.80 -8.17 -17.63
CA ARG A 178 0.51 -8.81 -16.34
C ARG A 178 0.75 -7.91 -15.13
N LEU A 179 1.00 -6.62 -15.38
CA LEU A 179 1.34 -5.67 -14.32
C LEU A 179 0.22 -5.57 -13.29
N GLY A 180 -1.05 -5.60 -13.72
CA GLY A 180 -2.19 -5.60 -12.81
C GLY A 180 -2.15 -6.75 -11.81
N ALA A 181 -1.98 -7.98 -12.31
CA ALA A 181 -1.87 -9.15 -11.45
C ALA A 181 -0.67 -9.11 -10.50
N LEU A 182 0.46 -8.51 -10.93
CA LEU A 182 1.65 -8.35 -10.09
C LEU A 182 1.50 -7.25 -9.04
N LEU A 183 0.65 -6.26 -9.26
CA LEU A 183 0.35 -5.18 -8.31
C LEU A 183 -0.77 -5.56 -7.34
N GLU A 184 -1.57 -6.58 -7.65
CA GLU A 184 -2.65 -7.05 -6.77
C GLU A 184 -2.10 -7.69 -5.49
N TRP A 185 -0.94 -8.34 -5.57
CA TRP A 185 -0.39 -9.13 -4.48
C TRP A 185 0.85 -8.53 -3.86
N GLU A 186 0.90 -8.59 -2.53
CA GLU A 186 2.03 -8.11 -1.73
C GLU A 186 3.37 -8.65 -2.26
N GLY A 187 4.18 -7.74 -2.81
CA GLY A 187 5.54 -8.05 -3.21
C GLY A 187 5.70 -8.89 -4.47
N ALA A 188 4.63 -9.26 -5.21
CA ALA A 188 4.76 -10.07 -6.40
C ALA A 188 5.60 -9.37 -7.50
N LEU A 189 5.30 -8.09 -7.79
CA LEU A 189 6.12 -7.28 -8.70
C LEU A 189 7.58 -7.20 -8.23
N GLN A 190 7.80 -6.99 -6.94
CA GLN A 190 9.14 -6.86 -6.37
C GLN A 190 9.93 -8.17 -6.45
N ALA A 191 9.28 -9.31 -6.21
CA ALA A 191 9.88 -10.62 -6.37
C ALA A 191 10.29 -10.89 -7.84
N GLU A 192 9.44 -10.51 -8.80
CA GLU A 192 9.75 -10.62 -10.23
C GLU A 192 10.91 -9.70 -10.65
N LEU A 193 10.93 -8.46 -10.17
CA LEU A 193 12.06 -7.56 -10.41
C LEU A 193 13.36 -8.16 -9.88
N ARG A 194 13.37 -8.63 -8.64
CA ARG A 194 14.56 -9.25 -8.01
C ARG A 194 15.01 -10.53 -8.73
N SER A 195 14.10 -11.36 -9.18
CA SER A 195 14.45 -12.56 -9.94
C SER A 195 15.17 -12.27 -11.27
N ARG A 196 15.03 -11.03 -11.76
CA ARG A 196 15.72 -10.51 -12.95
C ARG A 196 16.98 -9.70 -12.63
N GLY A 197 17.44 -9.72 -11.37
CA GLY A 197 18.65 -9.04 -10.92
C GLY A 197 18.47 -7.56 -10.58
N HIS A 198 17.23 -7.08 -10.53
CA HIS A 198 16.95 -5.72 -10.06
C HIS A 198 17.05 -5.60 -8.54
N THR A 199 17.47 -4.44 -8.07
CA THR A 199 17.62 -4.11 -6.64
C THR A 199 16.58 -3.11 -6.19
N LEU A 200 16.17 -3.24 -4.92
CA LEU A 200 15.18 -2.40 -4.26
C LEU A 200 15.83 -1.69 -3.08
N TYR A 201 15.45 -0.46 -2.84
CA TYR A 201 16.04 0.40 -1.81
C TYR A 201 14.97 1.06 -0.93
N LEU A 202 15.21 1.05 0.37
CA LEU A 202 14.39 1.78 1.32
C LEU A 202 15.02 3.14 1.62
N GLU A 203 14.27 4.21 1.38
CA GLU A 203 14.67 5.59 1.67
C GLU A 203 13.89 6.13 2.87
N PRO A 204 14.49 6.16 4.08
CA PRO A 204 13.77 6.58 5.28
C PRO A 204 13.45 8.07 5.36
N ALA A 205 14.11 8.91 4.53
CA ALA A 205 13.76 10.32 4.41
C ALA A 205 12.47 10.52 3.60
N ALA A 206 12.12 9.59 2.73
CA ALA A 206 10.81 9.55 2.09
C ALA A 206 9.79 8.96 3.09
N ARG A 207 9.01 9.82 3.75
CA ARG A 207 8.02 9.39 4.75
C ARG A 207 6.60 9.54 4.24
N THR A 208 5.77 8.53 4.52
CA THR A 208 4.33 8.60 4.29
C THR A 208 3.57 8.13 5.52
N HIS A 209 2.50 8.84 5.87
CA HIS A 209 1.61 8.47 6.95
C HIS A 209 0.45 7.64 6.37
N HIS A 210 0.29 6.41 6.83
CA HIS A 210 -0.73 5.49 6.35
C HIS A 210 -1.85 5.33 7.37
N SER A 211 -3.11 5.52 6.94
CA SER A 211 -4.30 5.30 7.75
C SER A 211 -4.69 3.83 7.74
N ASN A 212 -4.60 3.20 8.90
CA ASN A 212 -4.84 1.77 9.06
C ASN A 212 -6.28 1.47 9.44
N VAL A 213 -6.81 0.33 9.02
CA VAL A 213 -8.08 -0.20 9.54
C VAL A 213 -8.05 -0.19 11.06
N SER A 214 -9.09 0.35 11.70
CA SER A 214 -9.09 0.57 13.16
C SER A 214 -10.37 0.16 13.87
N ALA A 215 -11.48 -0.05 13.16
CA ALA A 215 -12.68 -0.64 13.73
C ALA A 215 -12.42 -2.12 14.12
N ALA A 216 -12.84 -2.52 15.32
CA ALA A 216 -12.48 -3.83 15.88
C ALA A 216 -12.90 -5.00 14.97
N TRP A 217 -14.17 -5.02 14.53
CA TRP A 217 -14.67 -6.08 13.65
C TRP A 217 -14.02 -6.04 12.27
N SER A 218 -13.73 -4.85 11.75
CA SER A 218 -13.01 -4.71 10.49
C SER A 218 -11.56 -5.20 10.62
N THR A 219 -10.90 -5.02 11.77
CA THR A 219 -9.57 -5.58 12.04
C THR A 219 -9.59 -7.11 12.00
N VAL A 220 -10.60 -7.73 12.63
CA VAL A 220 -10.76 -9.19 12.58
C VAL A 220 -11.06 -9.65 11.16
N GLY A 221 -12.02 -9.02 10.47
CA GLY A 221 -12.41 -9.36 9.11
C GLY A 221 -11.26 -9.24 8.10
N LEU A 222 -10.53 -8.13 8.11
CA LEU A 222 -9.35 -7.91 7.25
C LEU A 222 -8.33 -9.04 7.42
N ASN A 223 -7.97 -9.37 8.66
CA ASN A 223 -6.94 -10.37 8.92
C ASN A 223 -7.43 -11.80 8.68
N LEU A 224 -8.73 -12.04 8.77
CA LEU A 224 -9.34 -13.30 8.33
C LEU A 224 -9.19 -13.49 6.81
N GLN A 225 -9.50 -12.45 6.00
CA GLN A 225 -9.32 -12.53 4.55
C GLN A 225 -7.84 -12.67 4.19
N ARG A 226 -6.98 -11.84 4.79
CA ARG A 226 -5.52 -11.89 4.59
C ARG A 226 -4.95 -13.28 4.85
N GLY A 227 -5.24 -13.87 6.01
CA GLY A 227 -4.75 -15.20 6.35
C GLY A 227 -5.22 -16.26 5.36
N ARG A 228 -6.50 -16.24 4.98
CA ARG A 228 -7.07 -17.18 4.02
C ARG A 228 -6.39 -17.09 2.65
N ILE A 229 -6.13 -15.87 2.16
CA ILE A 229 -5.40 -15.63 0.91
C ILE A 229 -3.98 -16.16 1.02
N LEU A 230 -3.24 -15.81 2.09
CA LEU A 230 -1.85 -16.25 2.28
C LEU A 230 -1.73 -17.78 2.32
N GLY A 231 -2.65 -18.48 3.01
CA GLY A 231 -2.67 -19.94 3.05
C GLY A 231 -2.89 -20.56 1.67
N ALA A 232 -3.87 -20.05 0.93
CA ALA A 232 -4.17 -20.51 -0.42
C ALA A 232 -2.98 -20.31 -1.37
N GLN A 233 -2.43 -19.10 -1.40
CA GLN A 233 -1.28 -18.75 -2.26
C GLN A 233 -0.03 -19.57 -1.94
N ARG A 234 0.24 -19.82 -0.64
CA ARG A 234 1.36 -20.67 -0.25
C ARG A 234 1.18 -22.08 -0.78
N ALA A 235 -0.02 -22.66 -0.65
CA ALA A 235 -0.31 -23.99 -1.15
C ALA A 235 -0.14 -24.10 -2.67
N GLU A 236 -0.58 -23.08 -3.42
CA GLU A 236 -0.49 -23.01 -4.88
C GLU A 236 0.95 -22.80 -5.35
N ARG A 237 1.64 -21.78 -4.82
CA ARG A 237 3.02 -21.45 -5.21
C ARG A 237 3.98 -22.61 -4.98
N GLU A 238 3.86 -23.25 -3.81
CA GLU A 238 4.71 -24.40 -3.45
C GLU A 238 4.18 -25.72 -4.02
N ARG A 239 3.04 -25.71 -4.71
CA ARG A 239 2.38 -26.90 -5.26
C ARG A 239 2.23 -28.02 -4.24
N TRP A 240 1.85 -27.70 -3.01
CA TRP A 240 1.76 -28.66 -1.93
C TRP A 240 0.66 -29.70 -2.15
N PRO A 241 0.96 -31.00 -2.02
CA PRO A 241 -0.05 -32.05 -2.02
C PRO A 241 -0.96 -31.97 -0.77
N ALA A 242 -2.14 -32.58 -0.85
CA ALA A 242 -3.16 -32.49 0.20
C ALA A 242 -2.66 -32.86 1.60
N TRP A 243 -1.85 -33.92 1.72
CA TRP A 243 -1.29 -34.33 3.01
C TRP A 243 -0.38 -33.27 3.64
N ARG A 244 0.40 -32.55 2.82
CA ARG A 244 1.28 -31.46 3.30
C ARG A 244 0.46 -30.25 3.73
N ARG A 245 -0.62 -29.92 3.00
CA ARG A 245 -1.58 -28.86 3.39
C ARG A 245 -2.21 -29.17 4.74
N MET A 246 -2.65 -30.41 4.95
CA MET A 246 -3.21 -30.85 6.23
C MET A 246 -2.21 -30.76 7.37
N LEU A 247 -0.97 -31.21 7.17
CA LEU A 247 0.08 -31.13 8.18
C LEU A 247 0.40 -29.67 8.55
N GLN A 248 0.52 -28.79 7.56
CA GLN A 248 0.76 -27.37 7.79
C GLN A 248 -0.44 -26.69 8.46
N ALA A 249 -1.66 -27.03 8.06
CA ALA A 249 -2.86 -26.54 8.71
C ALA A 249 -2.96 -27.01 10.17
N ALA A 250 -2.58 -28.26 10.49
CA ALA A 250 -2.54 -28.75 11.85
C ALA A 250 -1.48 -28.06 12.74
N ALA A 251 -0.43 -27.50 12.12
CA ALA A 251 0.62 -26.73 12.80
C ALA A 251 0.20 -25.28 13.12
N PHE A 252 -1.03 -24.84 12.78
CA PHE A 252 -1.49 -23.45 12.95
C PHE A 252 -1.29 -22.89 14.38
N PRO A 253 -1.39 -23.66 15.48
CA PRO A 253 -1.21 -23.09 16.82
C PRO A 253 0.21 -22.58 17.09
N LEU A 254 1.20 -23.04 16.33
CA LEU A 254 2.60 -22.61 16.45
C LEU A 254 2.85 -21.28 15.72
N PHE A 255 2.02 -20.94 14.74
CA PHE A 255 2.19 -19.74 13.91
C PHE A 255 2.25 -18.45 14.74
N PRO A 256 1.32 -18.17 15.68
CA PRO A 256 1.38 -16.95 16.49
C PRO A 256 2.66 -16.82 17.30
N LEU A 257 3.18 -17.92 17.84
CA LEU A 257 4.40 -17.94 18.65
C LEU A 257 5.63 -17.58 17.79
N LEU A 258 5.74 -18.16 16.59
CA LEU A 258 6.83 -17.88 15.67
C LEU A 258 6.78 -16.44 15.18
N GLN A 259 5.60 -15.96 14.78
CA GLN A 259 5.42 -14.58 14.33
C GLN A 259 5.68 -13.56 15.45
N LEU A 260 5.21 -13.82 16.66
CA LEU A 260 5.43 -12.94 17.80
C LEU A 260 6.92 -12.75 18.11
N ARG A 261 7.73 -13.80 17.94
CA ARG A 261 9.18 -13.71 18.07
C ARG A 261 9.80 -12.68 17.12
N HIS A 262 9.31 -12.61 15.89
CA HIS A 262 9.80 -11.66 14.89
C HIS A 262 9.22 -10.24 15.06
N ILE A 263 7.95 -10.13 15.49
CA ILE A 263 7.25 -8.85 15.63
C ILE A 263 7.62 -8.13 16.93
N ARG A 264 7.90 -8.85 18.02
CA ARG A 264 8.21 -8.26 19.33
C ARG A 264 9.34 -7.21 19.31
N PRO A 265 10.50 -7.43 18.66
CA PRO A 265 11.54 -6.41 18.56
C PRO A 265 11.09 -5.17 17.82
N GLN A 266 10.23 -5.31 16.80
CA GLN A 266 9.64 -4.18 16.06
C GLN A 266 8.74 -3.37 16.99
N MET A 267 7.82 -4.02 17.73
CA MET A 267 6.91 -3.35 18.66
C MET A 267 7.65 -2.54 19.74
N GLN A 268 8.83 -3.01 20.19
CA GLN A 268 9.62 -2.30 21.20
C GLN A 268 10.19 -0.98 20.70
N ARG A 269 10.37 -0.82 19.38
CA ARG A 269 10.92 0.40 18.76
C ARG A 269 9.82 1.42 18.41
N LEU A 270 8.56 0.96 18.34
CA LEU A 270 7.45 1.81 17.92
C LEU A 270 7.02 2.76 19.04
N PRO A 271 6.64 4.01 18.70
CA PRO A 271 6.18 5.01 19.66
C PRO A 271 4.71 4.75 20.08
N ILE A 272 4.40 3.53 20.50
CA ILE A 272 3.06 3.16 20.96
C ILE A 272 2.77 3.90 22.26
N PRO A 273 1.67 4.67 22.37
CA PRO A 273 1.30 5.36 23.60
C PRO A 273 1.28 4.39 24.79
N PRO A 274 1.87 4.75 25.94
CA PRO A 274 1.93 3.86 27.11
C PRO A 274 0.56 3.30 27.52
N ALA A 275 -0.48 4.11 27.47
CA ALA A 275 -1.86 3.73 27.78
C ALA A 275 -2.44 2.65 26.85
N LEU A 276 -1.92 2.52 25.62
CA LEU A 276 -2.38 1.56 24.63
C LEU A 276 -1.48 0.31 24.54
N ARG A 277 -0.25 0.36 25.06
CA ARG A 277 0.78 -0.66 24.83
C ARG A 277 0.32 -2.09 25.12
N ASN A 278 -0.25 -2.32 26.30
CA ASN A 278 -0.72 -3.65 26.67
C ASN A 278 -1.91 -4.12 25.82
N ARG A 279 -2.83 -3.20 25.50
CA ARG A 279 -3.99 -3.50 24.65
C ARG A 279 -3.56 -3.81 23.21
N VAL A 280 -2.58 -3.08 22.68
CA VAL A 280 -2.00 -3.34 21.37
C VAL A 280 -1.29 -4.70 21.36
N TYR A 281 -0.51 -5.02 22.39
CA TYR A 281 0.13 -6.33 22.50
C TYR A 281 -0.90 -7.47 22.48
N LEU A 282 -1.93 -7.38 23.31
CA LEU A 282 -3.01 -8.38 23.32
C LEU A 282 -3.76 -8.43 21.98
N GLY A 283 -3.99 -7.28 21.36
CA GLY A 283 -4.59 -7.18 20.02
C GLY A 283 -3.74 -7.87 18.95
N VAL A 284 -2.42 -7.67 18.96
CA VAL A 284 -1.49 -8.36 18.03
C VAL A 284 -1.55 -9.88 18.25
N VAL A 285 -1.47 -10.35 19.50
CA VAL A 285 -1.53 -11.79 19.82
C VAL A 285 -2.86 -12.40 19.32
N GLY A 286 -3.99 -11.74 19.64
CA GLY A 286 -5.31 -12.20 19.19
C GLY A 286 -5.43 -12.22 17.67
N THR A 287 -4.93 -11.18 16.99
CA THR A 287 -4.97 -11.09 15.52
C THR A 287 -4.06 -12.13 14.85
N LEU A 288 -2.89 -12.43 15.44
CA LEU A 288 -2.06 -13.54 14.97
C LEU A 288 -2.78 -14.89 15.10
N GLY A 289 -3.61 -15.07 16.12
CA GLY A 289 -4.50 -16.24 16.24
C GLY A 289 -5.53 -16.30 15.11
N VAL A 290 -6.17 -15.18 14.78
CA VAL A 290 -7.10 -15.07 13.65
C VAL A 290 -6.41 -15.40 12.33
N LEU A 291 -5.23 -14.82 12.09
CA LEU A 291 -4.42 -15.10 10.90
C LEU A 291 -4.06 -16.57 10.78
N ALA A 292 -3.65 -17.21 11.88
CA ALA A 292 -3.27 -18.62 11.90
C ALA A 292 -4.43 -19.54 11.53
N VAL A 293 -5.62 -19.30 12.11
CA VAL A 293 -6.85 -20.05 11.76
C VAL A 293 -7.22 -19.83 10.30
N ALA A 294 -7.17 -18.59 9.85
CA ALA A 294 -7.50 -18.22 8.48
C ALA A 294 -6.50 -18.80 7.46
N GLU A 295 -5.21 -18.82 7.78
CA GLU A 295 -4.18 -19.45 6.95
C GLU A 295 -4.40 -20.96 6.84
N ALA A 296 -4.70 -21.63 7.95
CA ALA A 296 -5.07 -23.05 7.93
C ALA A 296 -6.30 -23.30 7.05
N TRP A 297 -7.31 -22.43 7.14
CA TRP A 297 -8.48 -22.50 6.27
C TRP A 297 -8.10 -22.32 4.80
N GLY A 298 -7.30 -21.32 4.47
CA GLY A 298 -6.82 -21.07 3.10
C GLY A 298 -6.01 -22.25 2.52
N LEU A 299 -5.14 -22.87 3.33
CA LEU A 299 -4.39 -24.07 2.94
C LEU A 299 -5.32 -25.23 2.54
N LEU A 300 -6.44 -25.41 3.24
CA LEU A 300 -7.34 -26.55 3.03
C LEU A 300 -8.41 -26.29 1.98
N ALA A 301 -9.01 -25.09 1.98
CA ALA A 301 -10.20 -24.76 1.19
C ALA A 301 -9.96 -23.67 0.11
N GLY A 302 -8.74 -23.15 0.00
CA GLY A 302 -8.41 -22.09 -0.95
C GLY A 302 -8.89 -20.69 -0.52
N ALA A 303 -8.61 -19.68 -1.36
CA ALA A 303 -8.95 -18.30 -1.08
C ALA A 303 -10.47 -18.01 -1.15
N GLY A 304 -11.21 -18.71 -2.01
CA GLY A 304 -12.64 -18.47 -2.22
C GLY A 304 -12.90 -16.99 -2.57
N ASP A 305 -13.84 -16.36 -1.85
CA ASP A 305 -14.22 -14.95 -2.01
C ASP A 305 -13.36 -13.96 -1.20
N ALA A 306 -12.30 -14.44 -0.52
CA ALA A 306 -11.48 -13.59 0.34
C ALA A 306 -10.79 -12.45 -0.41
N VAL A 307 -10.42 -12.66 -1.68
CA VAL A 307 -9.82 -11.64 -2.55
C VAL A 307 -10.78 -10.48 -2.75
N ALA A 308 -12.00 -10.76 -3.23
CA ALA A 308 -13.01 -9.72 -3.46
C ALA A 308 -13.39 -8.97 -2.17
N ARG A 309 -13.42 -9.67 -1.02
CA ARG A 309 -13.65 -9.03 0.28
C ARG A 309 -12.48 -8.17 0.75
N MET A 310 -11.24 -8.51 0.36
CA MET A 310 -10.07 -7.71 0.68
C MET A 310 -10.14 -6.34 0.01
N GLU A 311 -10.62 -6.29 -1.24
CA GLU A 311 -10.78 -5.04 -1.99
C GLU A 311 -11.69 -4.02 -1.29
N ASP A 312 -12.72 -4.47 -0.56
CA ASP A 312 -13.57 -3.57 0.22
C ASP A 312 -12.78 -2.80 1.30
N TYR A 313 -11.80 -3.46 1.95
CA TYR A 313 -10.93 -2.82 2.95
C TYR A 313 -9.94 -1.82 2.32
N GLU A 314 -9.55 -2.05 1.08
CA GLU A 314 -8.57 -1.23 0.39
C GLU A 314 -9.21 -0.05 -0.35
N LEU A 315 -10.31 -0.29 -1.08
CA LEU A 315 -11.01 0.75 -1.85
C LEU A 315 -11.90 1.65 -1.00
N TYR A 316 -12.40 1.14 0.15
CA TYR A 316 -13.34 1.86 1.00
C TYR A 316 -12.84 2.02 2.44
N ARG A 317 -11.57 2.35 2.61
CA ARG A 317 -10.86 2.45 3.91
C ARG A 317 -11.66 3.19 4.99
N LEU A 318 -12.32 4.28 4.67
CA LEU A 318 -13.08 5.09 5.63
C LEU A 318 -14.19 4.31 6.34
N ARG A 319 -14.79 3.31 5.69
CA ARG A 319 -15.84 2.45 6.30
C ARG A 319 -15.28 1.57 7.42
N HIS A 320 -13.99 1.28 7.37
CA HIS A 320 -13.28 0.36 8.25
C HIS A 320 -12.49 1.07 9.36
N LEU A 321 -12.63 2.39 9.46
CA LEU A 321 -12.08 3.17 10.56
C LEU A 321 -13.03 3.16 11.76
N SER A 322 -12.47 3.26 12.97
CA SER A 322 -13.22 3.58 14.16
C SER A 322 -13.92 4.95 14.01
N ARG A 323 -15.00 5.18 14.74
CA ARG A 323 -15.69 6.49 14.69
C ARG A 323 -14.73 7.65 14.94
N ARG A 324 -13.89 7.53 16.00
CA ARG A 324 -12.87 8.53 16.34
C ARG A 324 -11.92 8.82 15.18
N ASP A 325 -11.42 7.78 14.52
CA ASP A 325 -10.47 7.96 13.42
C ASP A 325 -11.13 8.55 12.17
N ARG A 326 -12.39 8.18 11.90
CA ARG A 326 -13.17 8.81 10.81
C ARG A 326 -13.36 10.31 11.06
N ASP A 327 -13.74 10.69 12.28
CA ASP A 327 -13.95 12.09 12.64
C ASP A 327 -12.63 12.88 12.52
N ALA A 328 -11.51 12.29 12.95
CA ALA A 328 -10.18 12.87 12.79
C ALA A 328 -9.72 12.99 11.33
N MET A 329 -10.12 12.04 10.47
CA MET A 329 -9.80 12.08 9.04
C MET A 329 -10.65 13.09 8.28
N ALA A 330 -11.89 13.33 8.72
CA ALA A 330 -12.78 14.33 8.14
C ALA A 330 -12.43 15.76 8.55
N ALA A 331 -11.73 15.94 9.68
CA ALA A 331 -11.27 17.24 10.13
C ALA A 331 -10.30 17.88 9.11
N PRO A 332 -10.35 19.21 8.90
CA PRO A 332 -9.35 19.88 8.08
C PRO A 332 -7.96 19.54 8.63
N ALA A 333 -7.05 19.16 7.74
CA ALA A 333 -5.67 18.89 8.14
C ALA A 333 -5.10 20.15 8.82
N PRO A 334 -4.32 20.01 9.91
CA PRO A 334 -3.59 21.16 10.43
C PRO A 334 -2.78 21.78 9.28
N ALA A 335 -2.71 23.12 9.25
CA ALA A 335 -1.89 23.83 8.28
C ALA A 335 -0.46 23.29 8.37
N VAL A 336 0.05 22.80 7.27
CA VAL A 336 1.43 22.27 7.14
C VAL A 336 2.37 23.45 6.99
#